data_d603fd37aa508216761d64a9942110a2
#
_entry.id   d603fd37aa508216761d64a9942110a2
#
_cell.length_a   1.000
_cell.length_b   1.000
_cell.length_c   1.000
_cell.angle_alpha   90.00
_cell.angle_beta   90.00
_cell.angle_gamma   90.00
#
_symmetry.space_group_name_H-M   'P 1'
#
loop_
_entity.id
_entity.type
_entity.pdbx_description
1 polymer ?
#
loop_
_entity_poly.entity_id
_entity_poly.type
_entity_poly.pdbx_seq_one_letter_code
_entity_poly.pdbx_strand_id
1 'polypeptide(L)'
;MPLTLSLNTNPLVNRFAEPDDLIDTIARDLRIRDVQLTHEFINPSWPGPVIRRLTRDMGAALRRTGVRVTSGMTGPYGRLNHFGHPDAEVRRYYIDWFKTFADIIADLGGQSVGTQFAILTYKDYDDPARREDLIRIAIDCWAEVAAHAKAAGLSYLFWEPMSIGREFGETIRSCLDLQQRLTAADLAIPMWMMADIDHGDVTSPDPDDTDPYAWARAVPRLSPIIHVKQSMMDKGGHRPFTAQHNARGRVQPERLLTALAEGGARDNEICLELSWKEREPDDRRVVAELAESVAYWAPHIDSGAADLTT
;
A
#
# COMPACT_ATOMS: atom_id res chain seq x y z
N MET A 1 21.45 -6.31 -2.65
CA MET A 1 20.10 -6.76 -3.01
C MET A 1 19.41 -5.64 -3.73
N PRO A 2 18.74 -5.87 -4.82
CA PRO A 2 18.08 -4.79 -5.55
C PRO A 2 16.72 -4.48 -4.90
N LEU A 3 16.75 -3.74 -3.79
CA LEU A 3 15.55 -3.08 -3.30
C LEU A 3 15.13 -2.03 -4.33
N THR A 4 13.84 -1.80 -4.48
CA THR A 4 13.31 -0.75 -5.35
C THR A 4 12.63 0.33 -4.51
N LEU A 5 12.75 1.59 -4.93
CA LEU A 5 12.05 2.70 -4.32
C LEU A 5 10.79 3.02 -5.13
N SER A 6 9.65 3.10 -4.47
CA SER A 6 8.39 3.52 -5.07
C SER A 6 7.67 4.57 -4.23
N LEU A 7 6.62 5.12 -4.79
CA LEU A 7 5.76 6.11 -4.14
C LEU A 7 4.30 5.65 -4.22
N ASN A 8 3.62 5.60 -3.08
CA ASN A 8 2.15 5.52 -3.05
C ASN A 8 1.55 6.87 -3.48
N THR A 9 0.60 6.83 -4.39
CA THR A 9 0.02 8.05 -4.98
C THR A 9 -1.02 8.77 -4.11
N ASN A 10 -1.27 8.28 -2.90
CA ASN A 10 -2.18 8.88 -1.91
C ASN A 10 -2.13 10.41 -1.83
N PRO A 11 -0.93 11.02 -1.66
CA PRO A 11 -0.86 12.46 -1.47
C PRO A 11 -1.19 13.28 -2.71
N LEU A 12 -1.33 12.63 -3.85
CA LEU A 12 -1.66 13.31 -5.12
C LEU A 12 -3.16 13.26 -5.46
N VAL A 13 -3.95 12.48 -4.70
CA VAL A 13 -5.41 12.42 -4.82
C VAL A 13 -6.02 13.81 -4.63
N ASN A 14 -7.03 14.16 -5.43
CA ASN A 14 -7.68 15.48 -5.51
C ASN A 14 -6.79 16.63 -6.00
N ARG A 15 -5.48 16.44 -6.14
CA ARG A 15 -4.53 17.46 -6.64
C ARG A 15 -4.27 17.31 -8.12
N PHE A 16 -4.43 16.09 -8.63
CA PHE A 16 -4.29 15.76 -10.05
C PHE A 16 -5.49 14.90 -10.47
N ALA A 17 -6.15 15.29 -11.55
CA ALA A 17 -7.30 14.57 -12.10
C ALA A 17 -6.98 13.90 -13.44
N GLU A 18 -6.12 14.55 -14.24
CA GLU A 18 -5.75 14.03 -15.55
C GLU A 18 -4.51 13.14 -15.48
N PRO A 19 -4.52 11.96 -16.15
CA PRO A 19 -3.39 11.04 -16.15
C PRO A 19 -2.06 11.66 -16.58
N ASP A 20 -2.07 12.52 -17.60
CA ASP A 20 -0.85 13.16 -18.08
C ASP A 20 -0.23 14.07 -17.03
N ASP A 21 -1.02 14.93 -16.38
CA ASP A 21 -0.54 15.85 -15.34
C ASP A 21 0.02 15.09 -14.13
N LEU A 22 -0.65 14.03 -13.71
CA LEU A 22 -0.20 13.16 -12.62
C LEU A 22 1.16 12.53 -12.96
N ILE A 23 1.24 11.83 -14.09
CA ILE A 23 2.42 11.06 -14.45
C ILE A 23 3.60 11.96 -14.83
N ASP A 24 3.34 13.12 -15.46
CA ASP A 24 4.38 14.11 -15.74
C ASP A 24 4.97 14.69 -14.44
N THR A 25 4.13 14.99 -13.43
CA THR A 25 4.60 15.45 -12.11
C THR A 25 5.46 14.35 -11.45
N ILE A 26 5.02 13.09 -11.47
CA ILE A 26 5.79 11.97 -10.92
C ILE A 26 7.15 11.84 -11.61
N ALA A 27 7.20 11.91 -12.92
CA ALA A 27 8.42 11.75 -13.70
C ALA A 27 9.38 12.92 -13.54
N ARG A 28 8.89 14.16 -13.68
CA ARG A 28 9.71 15.38 -13.79
C ARG A 28 10.03 16.02 -12.45
N ASP A 29 9.01 16.15 -11.60
CA ASP A 29 9.13 16.89 -10.34
C ASP A 29 9.57 15.96 -9.20
N LEU A 30 8.99 14.75 -9.12
CA LEU A 30 9.35 13.79 -8.08
C LEU A 30 10.54 12.90 -8.48
N ARG A 31 10.80 12.72 -9.77
CA ARG A 31 11.90 11.92 -10.32
C ARG A 31 11.92 10.49 -9.78
N ILE A 32 10.74 9.88 -9.67
CA ILE A 32 10.58 8.51 -9.25
C ILE A 32 9.94 7.69 -10.38
N ARG A 33 10.41 6.46 -10.56
CA ARG A 33 9.99 5.60 -11.66
C ARG A 33 8.81 4.71 -11.29
N ASP A 34 8.82 4.18 -10.09
CA ASP A 34 7.89 3.14 -9.66
C ASP A 34 6.84 3.73 -8.71
N VAL A 35 5.57 3.40 -8.96
CA VAL A 35 4.46 3.90 -8.15
C VAL A 35 3.48 2.80 -7.80
N GLN A 36 2.93 2.88 -6.60
CA GLN A 36 1.72 2.19 -6.19
C GLN A 36 0.53 3.10 -6.46
N LEU A 37 -0.32 2.73 -7.43
CA LEU A 37 -1.45 3.56 -7.85
C LEU A 37 -2.64 3.35 -6.93
N THR A 38 -3.21 4.43 -6.40
CA THR A 38 -4.43 4.36 -5.62
C THR A 38 -5.68 4.43 -6.49
N HIS A 39 -6.74 3.73 -6.08
CA HIS A 39 -7.96 3.53 -6.86
C HIS A 39 -8.69 4.82 -7.21
N GLU A 40 -8.44 5.91 -6.50
CA GLU A 40 -9.12 7.19 -6.72
C GLU A 40 -8.85 7.79 -8.10
N PHE A 41 -7.72 7.47 -8.71
CA PHE A 41 -7.38 7.96 -10.05
C PHE A 41 -8.15 7.25 -11.18
N ILE A 42 -8.47 5.96 -10.97
CA ILE A 42 -9.34 5.19 -11.87
C ILE A 42 -10.24 4.32 -10.99
N ASN A 43 -11.36 4.88 -10.56
CA ASN A 43 -12.23 4.22 -9.59
C ASN A 43 -13.06 3.10 -10.26
N PRO A 44 -12.98 1.86 -9.75
CA PRO A 44 -13.77 0.73 -10.26
C PRO A 44 -15.29 0.92 -10.21
N SER A 45 -15.78 1.86 -9.41
CA SER A 45 -17.22 2.20 -9.36
C SER A 45 -17.69 3.10 -10.52
N TRP A 46 -16.76 3.64 -11.31
CA TRP A 46 -17.14 4.51 -12.43
C TRP A 46 -17.72 3.70 -13.60
N PRO A 47 -18.48 4.34 -14.51
CA PRO A 47 -18.97 3.66 -15.71
C PRO A 47 -17.82 3.07 -16.54
N GLY A 48 -18.02 1.87 -17.09
CA GLY A 48 -16.98 1.17 -17.86
C GLY A 48 -16.32 1.99 -18.99
N PRO A 49 -17.08 2.81 -19.77
CA PRO A 49 -16.42 3.69 -20.78
C PRO A 49 -15.45 4.71 -20.18
N VAL A 50 -15.71 5.21 -18.95
CA VAL A 50 -14.83 6.14 -18.25
C VAL A 50 -13.56 5.42 -17.81
N ILE A 51 -13.72 4.24 -17.17
CA ILE A 51 -12.60 3.38 -16.75
C ILE A 51 -11.69 3.10 -17.95
N ARG A 52 -12.24 2.57 -19.05
CA ARG A 52 -11.43 2.25 -20.26
C ARG A 52 -10.70 3.44 -20.83
N ARG A 53 -11.33 4.63 -20.85
CA ARG A 53 -10.67 5.85 -21.35
C ARG A 53 -9.50 6.24 -20.44
N LEU A 54 -9.72 6.32 -19.14
CA LEU A 54 -8.69 6.74 -18.18
C LEU A 54 -7.54 5.72 -18.10
N THR A 55 -7.83 4.40 -18.15
CA THR A 55 -6.79 3.35 -18.19
C THR A 55 -5.93 3.48 -19.45
N ARG A 56 -6.55 3.72 -20.60
CA ARG A 56 -5.81 3.95 -21.86
C ARG A 56 -4.92 5.19 -21.78
N ASP A 57 -5.48 6.31 -21.29
CA ASP A 57 -4.79 7.58 -21.22
C ASP A 57 -3.64 7.52 -20.19
N MET A 58 -3.86 6.88 -19.03
CA MET A 58 -2.83 6.55 -18.04
C MET A 58 -1.72 5.70 -18.65
N GLY A 59 -2.08 4.62 -19.34
CA GLY A 59 -1.10 3.74 -20.02
C GLY A 59 -0.28 4.47 -21.08
N ALA A 60 -0.86 5.46 -21.77
CA ALA A 60 -0.12 6.30 -22.72
C ALA A 60 0.90 7.20 -21.99
N ALA A 61 0.50 7.84 -20.89
CA ALA A 61 1.39 8.67 -20.07
C ALA A 61 2.55 7.86 -19.48
N LEU A 62 2.27 6.67 -18.95
CA LEU A 62 3.27 5.74 -18.42
C LEU A 62 4.32 5.36 -19.49
N ARG A 63 3.86 4.98 -20.70
CA ARG A 63 4.79 4.65 -21.80
C ARG A 63 5.63 5.83 -22.26
N ARG A 64 5.08 7.04 -22.25
CA ARG A 64 5.78 8.26 -22.66
C ARG A 64 6.88 8.65 -21.68
N THR A 65 6.65 8.47 -20.39
CA THR A 65 7.55 8.95 -19.34
C THR A 65 8.48 7.86 -18.78
N GLY A 66 8.16 6.59 -18.98
CA GLY A 66 8.88 5.47 -18.38
C GLY A 66 8.52 5.21 -16.91
N VAL A 67 7.54 5.92 -16.35
CA VAL A 67 6.96 5.60 -15.04
C VAL A 67 6.23 4.25 -15.12
N ARG A 68 6.29 3.46 -14.06
CA ARG A 68 5.67 2.13 -13.96
C ARG A 68 4.72 2.08 -12.78
N VAL A 69 3.54 1.54 -13.00
CA VAL A 69 2.67 1.09 -11.90
C VAL A 69 3.16 -0.29 -11.47
N THR A 70 3.57 -0.44 -10.21
CA THR A 70 4.00 -1.73 -9.63
C THR A 70 2.84 -2.49 -9.03
N SER A 71 1.93 -1.76 -8.37
CA SER A 71 0.76 -2.32 -7.71
C SER A 71 -0.39 -1.31 -7.62
N GLY A 72 -1.58 -1.79 -7.25
CA GLY A 72 -2.75 -0.98 -6.96
C GLY A 72 -3.21 -1.13 -5.52
N MET A 73 -3.53 -0.02 -4.84
CA MET A 73 -4.02 -0.01 -3.48
C MET A 73 -5.29 0.84 -3.35
N THR A 74 -6.15 0.52 -2.38
CA THR A 74 -7.18 1.47 -1.99
C THR A 74 -6.54 2.66 -1.28
N GLY A 75 -6.86 3.86 -1.73
CA GLY A 75 -6.33 5.07 -1.12
C GLY A 75 -7.13 5.51 0.11
N PRO A 76 -6.95 6.76 0.56
CA PRO A 76 -7.50 7.26 1.83
C PRO A 76 -9.03 7.20 1.90
N TYR A 77 -9.71 7.25 0.76
CA TYR A 77 -11.17 7.17 0.68
C TYR A 77 -11.70 5.73 0.53
N GLY A 78 -10.81 4.75 0.45
CA GLY A 78 -11.13 3.34 0.31
C GLY A 78 -11.05 2.50 1.59
N ARG A 79 -10.81 3.12 2.77
CA ARG A 79 -10.77 2.42 4.06
C ARG A 79 -12.17 2.14 4.57
N LEU A 80 -12.77 1.06 4.06
CA LEU A 80 -14.15 0.64 4.33
C LEU A 80 -14.18 -0.82 4.79
N ASN A 81 -15.34 -1.29 5.25
CA ASN A 81 -15.48 -2.67 5.74
C ASN A 81 -15.18 -3.75 4.69
N HIS A 82 -15.48 -3.50 3.42
CA HIS A 82 -15.28 -4.45 2.32
C HIS A 82 -15.75 -5.87 2.66
N PHE A 83 -14.83 -6.83 2.73
CA PHE A 83 -15.14 -8.24 3.03
C PHE A 83 -15.45 -8.50 4.50
N GLY A 84 -15.16 -7.56 5.41
CA GLY A 84 -15.60 -7.57 6.80
C GLY A 84 -17.03 -7.05 7.00
N HIS A 85 -17.71 -6.58 5.96
CA HIS A 85 -19.07 -6.09 6.08
C HIS A 85 -20.04 -7.23 6.45
N PRO A 86 -20.98 -7.06 7.41
CA PRO A 86 -21.89 -8.11 7.84
C PRO A 86 -22.88 -8.54 6.74
N ASP A 87 -23.23 -7.66 5.81
CA ASP A 87 -24.13 -7.91 4.70
C ASP A 87 -23.41 -8.59 3.53
N ALA A 88 -23.93 -9.73 3.08
CA ALA A 88 -23.37 -10.52 2.00
C ALA A 88 -23.45 -9.82 0.62
N GLU A 89 -24.49 -9.01 0.38
CA GLU A 89 -24.62 -8.28 -0.88
C GLU A 89 -23.57 -7.19 -1.01
N VAL A 90 -23.23 -6.53 0.11
CA VAL A 90 -22.13 -5.56 0.16
C VAL A 90 -20.80 -6.25 -0.11
N ARG A 91 -20.54 -7.43 0.49
CA ARG A 91 -19.33 -8.20 0.19
C ARG A 91 -19.25 -8.61 -1.27
N ARG A 92 -20.38 -9.04 -1.88
CA ARG A 92 -20.46 -9.37 -3.30
C ARG A 92 -20.11 -8.18 -4.18
N TYR A 93 -20.66 -7.00 -3.87
CA TYR A 93 -20.28 -5.77 -4.55
C TYR A 93 -18.78 -5.52 -4.54
N TYR A 94 -18.12 -5.68 -3.38
CA TYR A 94 -16.68 -5.46 -3.28
C TYR A 94 -15.85 -6.55 -3.96
N ILE A 95 -16.31 -7.79 -4.05
CA ILE A 95 -15.63 -8.81 -4.86
C ILE A 95 -15.57 -8.35 -6.33
N ASP A 96 -16.70 -7.91 -6.90
CA ASP A 96 -16.75 -7.46 -8.29
C ASP A 96 -15.98 -6.15 -8.49
N TRP A 97 -15.98 -5.28 -7.49
CA TRP A 97 -15.18 -4.06 -7.46
C TRP A 97 -13.67 -4.37 -7.51
N PHE A 98 -13.17 -5.30 -6.68
CA PHE A 98 -11.76 -5.69 -6.68
C PHE A 98 -11.35 -6.45 -7.94
N LYS A 99 -12.26 -7.22 -8.55
CA LYS A 99 -12.02 -7.82 -9.87
C LYS A 99 -11.79 -6.75 -10.94
N THR A 100 -12.64 -5.72 -10.96
CA THR A 100 -12.45 -4.57 -11.87
C THR A 100 -11.15 -3.83 -11.57
N PHE A 101 -10.79 -3.67 -10.29
CA PHE A 101 -9.53 -3.03 -9.90
C PHE A 101 -8.31 -3.85 -10.34
N ALA A 102 -8.38 -5.17 -10.23
CA ALA A 102 -7.35 -6.07 -10.73
C ALA A 102 -7.16 -5.94 -12.26
N ASP A 103 -8.24 -5.85 -13.02
CA ASP A 103 -8.17 -5.63 -14.48
C ASP A 103 -7.50 -4.29 -14.83
N ILE A 104 -7.88 -3.20 -14.13
CA ILE A 104 -7.26 -1.87 -14.32
C ILE A 104 -5.74 -1.93 -14.08
N ILE A 105 -5.32 -2.52 -12.97
CA ILE A 105 -3.90 -2.57 -12.61
C ILE A 105 -3.11 -3.50 -13.54
N ALA A 106 -3.68 -4.61 -13.96
CA ALA A 106 -3.07 -5.49 -14.96
C ALA A 106 -2.89 -4.79 -16.31
N ASP A 107 -3.90 -4.06 -16.78
CA ASP A 107 -3.84 -3.27 -18.03
C ASP A 107 -2.76 -2.17 -17.98
N LEU A 108 -2.46 -1.65 -16.78
CA LEU A 108 -1.38 -0.68 -16.55
C LEU A 108 0.01 -1.32 -16.33
N GLY A 109 0.09 -2.65 -16.32
CA GLY A 109 1.32 -3.41 -16.17
C GLY A 109 1.72 -3.67 -14.71
N GLY A 110 0.84 -3.40 -13.75
CA GLY A 110 1.06 -3.72 -12.33
C GLY A 110 0.99 -5.23 -12.07
N GLN A 111 1.57 -5.65 -10.94
CA GLN A 111 1.68 -7.06 -10.59
C GLN A 111 0.74 -7.51 -9.48
N SER A 112 0.16 -6.58 -8.74
CA SER A 112 -0.68 -6.90 -7.57
C SER A 112 -1.69 -5.81 -7.24
N VAL A 113 -2.73 -6.21 -6.51
CA VAL A 113 -3.70 -5.30 -5.90
C VAL A 113 -3.97 -5.71 -4.46
N GLY A 114 -4.38 -4.77 -3.64
CA GLY A 114 -4.77 -5.06 -2.27
C GLY A 114 -5.34 -3.87 -1.51
N THR A 115 -5.62 -4.13 -0.25
CA THR A 115 -6.15 -3.20 0.77
C THR A 115 -5.97 -3.83 2.15
N GLN A 116 -6.59 -3.26 3.20
CA GLN A 116 -6.75 -3.93 4.50
C GLN A 116 -7.42 -5.30 4.30
N PHE A 117 -7.04 -6.32 5.08
CA PHE A 117 -7.61 -7.66 4.96
C PHE A 117 -9.14 -7.64 5.04
N ALA A 118 -9.67 -7.00 6.07
CA ALA A 118 -11.08 -6.75 6.33
C ALA A 118 -11.20 -5.71 7.47
N ILE A 119 -12.32 -5.01 7.56
CA ILE A 119 -12.62 -4.12 8.68
C ILE A 119 -13.93 -4.57 9.30
N LEU A 120 -13.89 -5.02 10.56
CA LEU A 120 -15.08 -5.45 11.29
C LEU A 120 -15.78 -4.29 11.99
N THR A 121 -17.09 -4.44 12.20
CA THR A 121 -17.83 -3.56 13.11
C THR A 121 -17.45 -3.86 14.57
N TYR A 122 -17.70 -2.96 15.51
CA TYR A 122 -17.47 -3.23 16.91
C TYR A 122 -18.21 -4.49 17.37
N LYS A 123 -19.51 -4.60 17.03
CA LYS A 123 -20.35 -5.76 17.37
C LYS A 123 -19.77 -7.10 16.88
N ASP A 124 -19.28 -7.12 15.64
CA ASP A 124 -18.74 -8.35 15.05
C ASP A 124 -17.34 -8.68 15.62
N TYR A 125 -16.56 -7.67 15.96
CA TYR A 125 -15.23 -7.84 16.54
C TYR A 125 -15.27 -8.31 17.99
N ASP A 126 -16.22 -7.79 18.79
CA ASP A 126 -16.37 -8.11 20.21
C ASP A 126 -16.94 -9.54 20.44
N ASP A 127 -17.55 -10.15 19.42
CA ASP A 127 -17.99 -11.56 19.44
C ASP A 127 -16.91 -12.47 18.80
N PRO A 128 -16.18 -13.29 19.61
CA PRO A 128 -15.11 -14.14 19.08
C PRO A 128 -15.57 -15.15 18.02
N ALA A 129 -16.78 -15.71 18.16
CA ALA A 129 -17.30 -16.66 17.20
C ALA A 129 -17.63 -15.96 15.87
N ARG A 130 -18.28 -14.82 15.96
CA ARG A 130 -18.61 -14.00 14.80
C ARG A 130 -17.36 -13.48 14.09
N ARG A 131 -16.36 -13.03 14.85
CA ARG A 131 -15.06 -12.61 14.30
C ARG A 131 -14.41 -13.73 13.50
N GLU A 132 -14.37 -14.95 14.07
CA GLU A 132 -13.80 -16.12 13.39
C GLU A 132 -14.58 -16.47 12.10
N ASP A 133 -15.90 -16.41 12.13
CA ASP A 133 -16.73 -16.61 10.93
C ASP A 133 -16.41 -15.59 9.84
N LEU A 134 -16.28 -14.31 10.20
CA LEU A 134 -15.99 -13.26 9.22
C LEU A 134 -14.56 -13.34 8.67
N ILE A 135 -13.60 -13.82 9.43
CA ILE A 135 -12.25 -14.11 8.90
C ILE A 135 -12.34 -15.17 7.79
N ARG A 136 -13.07 -16.28 8.02
CA ARG A 136 -13.25 -17.33 7.00
C ARG A 136 -13.96 -16.79 5.77
N ILE A 137 -15.05 -16.03 5.96
CA ILE A 137 -15.79 -15.38 4.86
C ILE A 137 -14.91 -14.41 4.07
N ALA A 138 -14.07 -13.61 4.75
CA ALA A 138 -13.15 -12.70 4.07
C ALA A 138 -12.10 -13.47 3.24
N ILE A 139 -11.57 -14.57 3.75
CA ILE A 139 -10.67 -15.46 2.99
C ILE A 139 -11.37 -16.00 1.74
N ASP A 140 -12.62 -16.44 1.84
CA ASP A 140 -13.41 -16.93 0.68
C ASP A 140 -13.63 -15.81 -0.35
N CYS A 141 -13.90 -14.57 0.09
CA CYS A 141 -14.00 -13.41 -0.80
C CYS A 141 -12.68 -13.14 -1.53
N TRP A 142 -11.56 -13.17 -0.80
CA TRP A 142 -10.23 -13.02 -1.39
C TRP A 142 -9.88 -14.17 -2.34
N ALA A 143 -10.36 -15.40 -2.10
CA ALA A 143 -10.17 -16.52 -3.02
C ALA A 143 -10.82 -16.27 -4.38
N GLU A 144 -12.02 -15.69 -4.42
CA GLU A 144 -12.67 -15.31 -5.68
C GLU A 144 -11.90 -14.20 -6.42
N VAL A 145 -11.42 -13.20 -5.69
CA VAL A 145 -10.59 -12.14 -6.25
C VAL A 145 -9.27 -12.70 -6.78
N ALA A 146 -8.61 -13.60 -6.03
CA ALA A 146 -7.36 -14.23 -6.43
C ALA A 146 -7.47 -15.04 -7.72
N ALA A 147 -8.58 -15.77 -7.89
CA ALA A 147 -8.85 -16.52 -9.12
C ALA A 147 -8.98 -15.59 -10.34
N HIS A 148 -9.69 -14.47 -10.19
CA HIS A 148 -9.83 -13.46 -11.24
C HIS A 148 -8.49 -12.74 -11.52
N ALA A 149 -7.81 -12.30 -10.48
CA ALA A 149 -6.53 -11.60 -10.58
C ALA A 149 -5.46 -12.45 -11.30
N LYS A 150 -5.43 -13.78 -11.04
CA LYS A 150 -4.61 -14.73 -11.81
C LYS A 150 -4.94 -14.72 -13.29
N ALA A 151 -6.23 -14.75 -13.62
CA ALA A 151 -6.68 -14.72 -15.01
C ALA A 151 -6.36 -13.40 -15.72
N ALA A 152 -6.36 -12.28 -14.97
CA ALA A 152 -5.94 -10.96 -15.45
C ALA A 152 -4.41 -10.84 -15.60
N GLY A 153 -3.62 -11.78 -15.07
CA GLY A 153 -2.15 -11.78 -15.18
C GLY A 153 -1.41 -11.20 -13.99
N LEU A 154 -2.09 -10.91 -12.88
CA LEU A 154 -1.44 -10.49 -11.64
C LEU A 154 -0.67 -11.67 -11.00
N SER A 155 0.40 -11.35 -10.29
CA SER A 155 1.31 -12.34 -9.67
C SER A 155 0.94 -12.68 -8.24
N TYR A 156 0.38 -11.72 -7.51
CA TYR A 156 -0.04 -11.89 -6.11
C TYR A 156 -1.11 -10.86 -5.72
N LEU A 157 -1.76 -11.08 -4.59
CA LEU A 157 -2.56 -10.09 -3.86
C LEU A 157 -1.79 -9.66 -2.62
N PHE A 158 -2.16 -8.52 -2.04
CA PHE A 158 -1.62 -8.14 -0.74
C PHE A 158 -2.71 -7.64 0.22
N TRP A 159 -2.40 -7.70 1.50
CA TRP A 159 -3.18 -7.09 2.57
C TRP A 159 -2.30 -6.25 3.47
N GLU A 160 -2.82 -5.13 3.93
CA GLU A 160 -2.10 -4.23 4.81
C GLU A 160 -2.49 -4.47 6.28
N PRO A 161 -1.52 -4.75 7.17
CA PRO A 161 -1.71 -4.73 8.62
C PRO A 161 -2.08 -3.34 9.12
N MET A 162 -3.04 -3.27 10.04
CA MET A 162 -3.57 -2.00 10.56
C MET A 162 -3.35 -1.87 12.06
N SER A 163 -3.42 -0.63 12.58
CA SER A 163 -3.08 -0.28 13.97
C SER A 163 -4.12 -0.70 15.02
N ILE A 164 -5.24 -1.29 14.62
CA ILE A 164 -6.32 -1.67 15.55
C ILE A 164 -6.87 -3.05 15.23
N GLY A 165 -7.11 -3.86 16.27
CA GLY A 165 -7.45 -5.28 16.13
C GLY A 165 -8.66 -5.59 15.24
N ARG A 166 -9.69 -4.71 15.19
CA ARG A 166 -10.84 -4.91 14.30
C ARG A 166 -10.52 -4.75 12.80
N GLU A 167 -9.34 -4.26 12.47
CA GLU A 167 -8.83 -4.10 11.10
C GLU A 167 -7.69 -5.07 10.79
N PHE A 168 -7.31 -5.88 11.77
CA PHE A 168 -6.31 -6.95 11.73
C PHE A 168 -4.86 -6.49 11.56
N GLY A 169 -3.97 -7.24 12.18
CA GLY A 169 -2.53 -7.07 12.04
C GLY A 169 -1.92 -5.98 12.94
N GLU A 170 -2.57 -5.64 14.05
CA GLU A 170 -2.19 -4.58 14.99
C GLU A 170 -0.92 -4.88 15.80
N THR A 171 -0.51 -6.16 15.85
CA THR A 171 0.74 -6.61 16.46
C THR A 171 1.52 -7.49 15.48
N ILE A 172 2.84 -7.59 15.65
CA ILE A 172 3.68 -8.49 14.84
C ILE A 172 3.13 -9.91 14.91
N ARG A 173 2.71 -10.36 16.09
CA ARG A 173 2.15 -11.70 16.29
C ARG A 173 0.84 -11.88 15.52
N SER A 174 -0.14 -11.01 15.70
CA SER A 174 -1.45 -11.12 15.02
C SER A 174 -1.29 -11.06 13.48
N CYS A 175 -0.33 -10.28 13.03
CA CYS A 175 0.05 -10.17 11.63
C CYS A 175 0.57 -11.51 11.06
N LEU A 176 1.52 -12.14 11.76
CA LEU A 176 2.08 -13.43 11.34
C LEU A 176 1.05 -14.55 11.42
N ASP A 177 0.18 -14.56 12.44
CA ASP A 177 -0.90 -15.53 12.59
C ASP A 177 -1.91 -15.46 11.44
N LEU A 178 -2.33 -14.24 11.03
CA LEU A 178 -3.22 -14.06 9.89
C LEU A 178 -2.53 -14.45 8.57
N GLN A 179 -1.26 -14.06 8.38
CA GLN A 179 -0.51 -14.43 7.18
C GLN A 179 -0.36 -15.96 7.05
N GLN A 180 -0.14 -16.67 8.16
CA GLN A 180 -0.11 -18.13 8.14
C GLN A 180 -1.44 -18.73 7.68
N ARG A 181 -2.58 -18.19 8.12
CA ARG A 181 -3.92 -18.61 7.67
C ARG A 181 -4.13 -18.35 6.19
N LEU A 182 -3.73 -17.19 5.69
CA LEU A 182 -3.82 -16.86 4.26
C LEU A 182 -2.94 -17.77 3.40
N THR A 183 -1.74 -18.09 3.88
CA THR A 183 -0.86 -19.07 3.21
C THR A 183 -1.47 -20.46 3.17
N ALA A 184 -2.12 -20.91 4.26
CA ALA A 184 -2.78 -22.21 4.34
C ALA A 184 -4.06 -22.31 3.50
N ALA A 185 -4.66 -21.17 3.11
CA ALA A 185 -5.87 -21.14 2.29
C ALA A 185 -5.63 -21.51 0.81
N ASP A 186 -4.38 -21.63 0.37
CA ASP A 186 -3.97 -22.06 -0.98
C ASP A 186 -4.72 -21.34 -2.10
N LEU A 187 -4.69 -19.99 -2.06
CA LEU A 187 -5.37 -19.15 -3.04
C LEU A 187 -4.76 -19.33 -4.43
N ALA A 188 -5.51 -19.02 -5.48
CA ALA A 188 -5.09 -19.19 -6.88
C ALA A 188 -3.78 -18.45 -7.24
N ILE A 189 -3.51 -17.33 -6.58
CA ILE A 189 -2.22 -16.64 -6.47
C ILE A 189 -1.99 -16.31 -5.00
N PRO A 190 -0.73 -16.23 -4.53
CA PRO A 190 -0.46 -15.94 -3.12
C PRO A 190 -1.01 -14.58 -2.69
N MET A 191 -1.42 -14.48 -1.44
CA MET A 191 -1.73 -13.22 -0.78
C MET A 191 -0.68 -12.94 0.29
N TRP A 192 0.11 -11.88 0.08
CA TRP A 192 1.20 -11.48 0.95
C TRP A 192 0.82 -10.30 1.84
N MET A 193 1.57 -10.08 2.89
CA MET A 193 1.54 -8.80 3.59
C MET A 193 2.03 -7.67 2.71
N MET A 194 1.51 -6.48 2.92
CA MET A 194 2.14 -5.21 2.60
C MET A 194 2.33 -4.48 3.94
N ALA A 195 3.49 -4.67 4.54
CA ALA A 195 3.70 -4.21 5.89
C ALA A 195 4.00 -2.70 5.91
N ASP A 196 3.20 -1.97 6.65
CA ASP A 196 3.58 -0.64 7.11
C ASP A 196 4.37 -0.79 8.41
N ILE A 197 5.58 -0.24 8.45
CA ILE A 197 6.49 -0.40 9.59
C ILE A 197 6.08 0.39 10.84
N ASP A 198 5.02 1.18 10.77
CA ASP A 198 4.57 2.06 11.86
C ASP A 198 3.06 1.94 12.14
N HIS A 199 2.45 0.81 11.80
CA HIS A 199 1.05 0.50 12.07
C HIS A 199 0.83 -0.37 13.32
N GLY A 200 1.81 -0.48 14.20
CA GLY A 200 1.65 -1.25 15.45
C GLY A 200 0.68 -0.60 16.44
N ASP A 201 0.05 -1.44 17.27
CA ASP A 201 -0.85 -0.98 18.35
C ASP A 201 -0.07 -0.24 19.43
N VAL A 202 -0.31 1.05 19.54
CA VAL A 202 0.34 1.92 20.55
C VAL A 202 -0.04 1.57 21.99
N THR A 203 -1.02 0.69 22.20
CA THR A 203 -1.43 0.20 23.53
C THR A 203 -0.89 -1.20 23.83
N SER A 204 -0.15 -1.82 22.91
CA SER A 204 0.48 -3.12 23.13
C SER A 204 1.47 -3.05 24.29
N PRO A 205 1.49 -4.07 25.16
CA PRO A 205 2.50 -4.21 26.21
C PRO A 205 3.89 -4.60 25.66
N ASP A 206 3.94 -5.09 24.41
CA ASP A 206 5.18 -5.45 23.75
C ASP A 206 5.76 -4.23 23.01
N PRO A 207 6.93 -3.71 23.41
CA PRO A 207 7.53 -2.55 22.76
C PRO A 207 7.90 -2.80 21.29
N ASP A 208 8.11 -4.04 20.87
CA ASP A 208 8.44 -4.39 19.48
C ASP A 208 7.26 -4.10 18.54
N ASP A 209 6.02 -4.15 19.03
CA ASP A 209 4.84 -3.85 18.20
C ASP A 209 4.79 -2.39 17.76
N THR A 210 5.49 -1.48 18.43
CA THR A 210 5.58 -0.07 18.05
C THR A 210 6.95 0.35 17.55
N ASP A 211 7.92 -0.58 17.46
CA ASP A 211 9.25 -0.31 16.91
C ASP A 211 9.30 -0.61 15.40
N PRO A 212 9.47 0.40 14.52
CA PRO A 212 9.55 0.19 13.08
C PRO A 212 10.68 -0.75 12.66
N TYR A 213 11.73 -0.84 13.44
CA TYR A 213 12.85 -1.73 13.16
C TYR A 213 12.57 -3.19 13.57
N ALA A 214 11.75 -3.41 14.59
CA ALA A 214 11.27 -4.74 14.94
C ALA A 214 10.33 -5.29 13.83
N TRP A 215 9.40 -4.47 13.34
CA TRP A 215 8.59 -4.82 12.17
C TRP A 215 9.46 -5.12 10.95
N ALA A 216 10.44 -4.28 10.64
CA ALA A 216 11.37 -4.49 9.52
C ALA A 216 12.16 -5.80 9.63
N ARG A 217 12.47 -6.27 10.84
CA ARG A 217 13.07 -7.60 11.04
C ARG A 217 12.09 -8.75 10.89
N ALA A 218 10.84 -8.56 11.31
CA ALA A 218 9.87 -9.64 11.40
C ALA A 218 9.24 -10.04 10.06
N VAL A 219 8.97 -9.07 9.15
CA VAL A 219 8.02 -9.27 8.06
C VAL A 219 8.60 -9.34 6.63
N PRO A 220 9.87 -9.01 6.32
CA PRO A 220 10.28 -8.74 4.93
C PRO A 220 10.17 -9.96 4.00
N ARG A 221 10.24 -11.18 4.54
CA ARG A 221 10.08 -12.42 3.75
C ARG A 221 8.62 -12.68 3.33
N LEU A 222 7.68 -12.02 3.97
CA LEU A 222 6.23 -12.19 3.76
C LEU A 222 5.59 -10.94 3.18
N SER A 223 6.39 -9.90 2.92
CA SER A 223 5.93 -8.58 2.52
C SER A 223 6.71 -8.06 1.31
N PRO A 224 6.29 -8.36 0.08
CA PRO A 224 6.95 -7.86 -1.13
C PRO A 224 7.06 -6.34 -1.17
N ILE A 225 6.07 -5.64 -0.61
CA ILE A 225 6.01 -4.18 -0.51
C ILE A 225 6.07 -3.79 0.96
N ILE A 226 6.95 -2.85 1.30
CA ILE A 226 7.10 -2.28 2.64
C ILE A 226 6.73 -0.80 2.57
N HIS A 227 5.67 -0.41 3.25
CA HIS A 227 5.29 0.99 3.41
C HIS A 227 6.20 1.68 4.42
N VAL A 228 6.72 2.82 4.01
CA VAL A 228 7.66 3.60 4.80
C VAL A 228 7.22 5.05 4.87
N LYS A 229 7.24 5.60 6.06
CA LYS A 229 6.87 6.98 6.38
C LYS A 229 7.78 7.52 7.47
N GLN A 230 7.96 8.83 7.54
CA GLN A 230 8.58 9.41 8.72
C GLN A 230 7.54 9.52 9.85
N SER A 231 7.90 9.01 11.01
CA SER A 231 7.07 9.09 12.20
C SER A 231 7.82 9.71 13.38
N MET A 232 7.06 10.34 14.26
CA MET A 232 7.62 11.00 15.43
C MET A 232 7.66 10.04 16.62
N MET A 233 8.63 10.24 17.51
CA MET A 233 8.78 9.45 18.72
C MET A 233 7.53 9.41 19.61
N ASP A 234 6.72 10.48 19.54
CA ASP A 234 5.59 10.70 20.46
C ASP A 234 4.22 10.47 19.81
N LYS A 235 4.12 10.40 18.47
CA LYS A 235 2.80 10.43 17.79
C LYS A 235 2.65 9.52 16.58
N GLY A 236 3.68 8.85 16.12
CA GLY A 236 3.61 8.19 14.82
C GLY A 236 3.30 9.18 13.68
N GLY A 237 2.62 8.73 12.65
CA GLY A 237 2.08 9.56 11.56
C GLY A 237 2.77 9.33 10.22
N HIS A 238 2.10 9.71 9.13
CA HIS A 238 2.57 9.54 7.76
C HIS A 238 3.30 10.80 7.28
N ARG A 239 4.39 11.18 7.97
CA ARG A 239 5.11 12.42 7.69
C ARG A 239 6.08 12.27 6.51
N PRO A 240 6.30 13.34 5.73
CA PRO A 240 7.33 13.36 4.70
C PRO A 240 8.73 13.33 5.32
N PHE A 241 9.70 12.85 4.56
CA PHE A 241 11.12 12.82 4.93
C PHE A 241 11.81 14.14 4.58
N THR A 242 11.31 15.24 5.13
CA THR A 242 11.95 16.54 5.00
C THR A 242 12.99 16.77 6.10
N ALA A 243 13.92 17.70 5.89
CA ALA A 243 14.93 18.05 6.90
C ALA A 243 14.28 18.37 8.27
N GLN A 244 13.13 19.05 8.26
CA GLN A 244 12.39 19.38 9.48
C GLN A 244 11.86 18.14 10.20
N HIS A 245 11.28 17.18 9.46
CA HIS A 245 10.72 15.96 10.04
C HIS A 245 11.83 14.98 10.42
N ASN A 246 12.88 14.85 9.60
CA ASN A 246 14.01 13.96 9.86
C ASN A 246 14.79 14.34 11.13
N ALA A 247 14.86 15.64 11.48
CA ALA A 247 15.52 16.10 12.70
C ALA A 247 14.88 15.53 13.99
N ARG A 248 13.61 15.11 13.95
CA ARG A 248 12.86 14.60 15.09
C ARG A 248 12.21 13.23 14.82
N GLY A 249 12.36 12.74 13.62
CA GLY A 249 11.78 11.47 13.17
C GLY A 249 12.62 10.29 13.65
N ARG A 250 11.94 9.15 13.79
CA ARG A 250 12.58 7.91 14.26
C ARG A 250 13.00 6.95 13.14
N VAL A 251 12.49 7.15 11.91
CA VAL A 251 12.83 6.28 10.78
C VAL A 251 14.04 6.83 10.03
N GLN A 252 15.11 6.03 9.99
CA GLN A 252 16.36 6.35 9.33
C GLN A 252 16.68 5.29 8.28
N PRO A 253 16.99 5.65 7.02
CA PRO A 253 17.18 4.69 5.93
C PRO A 253 18.21 3.60 6.26
N GLU A 254 19.41 3.96 6.71
CA GLU A 254 20.47 2.97 6.96
C GLU A 254 20.08 1.97 8.05
N ARG A 255 19.42 2.42 9.11
CA ARG A 255 18.93 1.55 10.18
C ARG A 255 17.80 0.65 9.70
N LEU A 256 16.88 1.19 8.89
CA LEU A 256 15.77 0.41 8.35
C LEU A 256 16.30 -0.67 7.39
N LEU A 257 17.18 -0.31 6.48
CA LEU A 257 17.76 -1.25 5.52
C LEU A 257 18.57 -2.35 6.23
N THR A 258 19.28 -2.01 7.30
CA THR A 258 19.96 -3.00 8.15
C THR A 258 18.96 -3.97 8.78
N ALA A 259 17.88 -3.46 9.38
CA ALA A 259 16.86 -4.29 10.01
C ALA A 259 16.13 -5.19 8.98
N LEU A 260 15.82 -4.67 7.79
CA LEU A 260 15.26 -5.44 6.68
C LEU A 260 16.22 -6.56 6.23
N ALA A 261 17.52 -6.28 6.12
CA ALA A 261 18.51 -7.29 5.76
C ALA A 261 18.63 -8.38 6.82
N GLU A 262 18.62 -8.02 8.11
CA GLU A 262 18.59 -8.95 9.24
C GLU A 262 17.34 -9.85 9.19
N GLY A 263 16.17 -9.29 8.82
CA GLY A 263 14.91 -10.01 8.60
C GLY A 263 14.90 -10.89 7.35
N GLY A 264 15.90 -10.77 6.48
CA GLY A 264 16.06 -11.56 5.26
C GLY A 264 15.32 -10.98 4.06
N ALA A 265 15.20 -9.66 3.99
CA ALA A 265 14.77 -8.93 2.80
C ALA A 265 15.63 -9.32 1.58
N ARG A 266 15.02 -9.36 0.40
CA ARG A 266 15.70 -9.72 -0.86
C ARG A 266 15.48 -8.68 -1.94
N ASP A 267 14.29 -8.62 -2.49
CA ASP A 267 13.85 -7.82 -3.63
C ASP A 267 12.58 -7.00 -3.28
N ASN A 268 12.48 -6.59 -2.02
CA ASN A 268 11.34 -5.83 -1.54
C ASN A 268 11.28 -4.44 -2.17
N GLU A 269 10.05 -4.00 -2.43
CA GLU A 269 9.73 -2.62 -2.80
C GLU A 269 9.60 -1.78 -1.52
N ILE A 270 10.39 -0.72 -1.42
CA ILE A 270 10.27 0.29 -0.36
C ILE A 270 9.36 1.39 -0.90
N CYS A 271 8.13 1.41 -0.43
CA CYS A 271 7.10 2.32 -0.92
C CYS A 271 6.87 3.47 0.07
N LEU A 272 7.13 4.69 -0.36
CA LEU A 272 6.86 5.88 0.46
C LEU A 272 5.35 6.12 0.54
N GLU A 273 4.76 5.92 1.72
CA GLU A 273 3.36 6.21 2.00
C GLU A 273 3.24 7.43 2.92
N LEU A 274 3.05 8.58 2.32
CA LEU A 274 3.07 9.88 2.98
C LEU A 274 1.70 10.54 2.94
N SER A 275 1.38 11.40 3.90
CA SER A 275 0.10 12.11 3.90
C SER A 275 0.20 13.54 4.41
N TRP A 276 -0.64 14.41 3.87
CA TRP A 276 -0.79 15.80 4.25
C TRP A 276 -2.25 16.09 4.55
N LYS A 277 -2.47 17.07 5.42
CA LYS A 277 -3.82 17.59 5.63
C LYS A 277 -4.21 18.45 4.44
N GLU A 278 -5.44 18.33 3.96
CA GLU A 278 -6.01 19.18 2.92
C GLU A 278 -6.34 20.57 3.48
N ARG A 279 -5.32 21.33 3.84
CA ARG A 279 -5.42 22.74 4.28
C ARG A 279 -4.14 23.50 4.01
N GLU A 280 -4.28 24.81 3.81
CA GLU A 280 -3.14 25.72 3.70
C GLU A 280 -2.37 25.85 5.05
N PRO A 281 -1.03 25.99 5.04
CA PRO A 281 -0.12 25.97 3.87
C PRO A 281 0.35 24.56 3.48
N ASP A 282 -0.12 23.50 4.14
CA ASP A 282 0.35 22.12 3.94
C ASP A 282 0.10 21.65 2.50
N ASP A 283 -1.07 21.98 1.96
CA ASP A 283 -1.48 21.54 0.63
C ASP A 283 -0.54 22.02 -0.49
N ARG A 284 -0.04 23.24 -0.41
CA ARG A 284 0.89 23.82 -1.41
C ARG A 284 2.29 23.25 -1.37
N ARG A 285 2.66 22.51 -0.32
CA ARG A 285 4.01 21.96 -0.16
C ARG A 285 4.11 20.50 -0.61
N VAL A 286 3.00 19.85 -0.90
CA VAL A 286 2.95 18.39 -1.13
C VAL A 286 3.98 17.93 -2.16
N VAL A 287 3.98 18.51 -3.36
CA VAL A 287 4.90 18.09 -4.43
C VAL A 287 6.36 18.32 -4.04
N ALA A 288 6.68 19.50 -3.47
CA ALA A 288 8.05 19.80 -3.06
C ALA A 288 8.55 18.89 -1.93
N GLU A 289 7.72 18.62 -0.92
CA GLU A 289 8.07 17.75 0.20
C GLU A 289 8.10 16.27 -0.20
N LEU A 290 7.32 15.86 -1.20
CA LEU A 290 7.45 14.54 -1.83
C LEU A 290 8.79 14.41 -2.55
N ALA A 291 9.17 15.40 -3.36
CA ALA A 291 10.45 15.41 -4.06
C ALA A 291 11.63 15.35 -3.08
N GLU A 292 11.57 16.10 -1.96
CA GLU A 292 12.55 16.03 -0.88
C GLU A 292 12.62 14.63 -0.27
N SER A 293 11.48 13.99 -0.03
CA SER A 293 11.39 12.64 0.53
C SER A 293 11.99 11.59 -0.41
N VAL A 294 11.71 11.66 -1.70
CA VAL A 294 12.31 10.79 -2.72
C VAL A 294 13.83 11.00 -2.76
N ALA A 295 14.29 12.26 -2.80
CA ALA A 295 15.70 12.60 -2.83
C ALA A 295 16.44 12.14 -1.57
N TYR A 296 15.79 12.11 -0.41
CA TYR A 296 16.36 11.60 0.84
C TYR A 296 16.57 10.07 0.81
N TRP A 297 15.66 9.31 0.20
CA TRP A 297 15.74 7.84 0.14
C TRP A 297 16.56 7.31 -1.04
N ALA A 298 16.55 7.99 -2.18
CA ALA A 298 17.17 7.52 -3.43
C ALA A 298 18.66 7.11 -3.29
N PRO A 299 19.51 7.79 -2.50
CA PRO A 299 20.92 7.40 -2.36
C PRO A 299 21.14 6.09 -1.59
N HIS A 300 20.13 5.62 -0.83
CA HIS A 300 20.21 4.42 0.01
C HIS A 300 19.67 3.17 -0.68
N ILE A 301 18.89 3.35 -1.72
CA ILE A 301 18.28 2.27 -2.48
C ILE A 301 18.83 2.40 -3.90
N ASP A 302 19.34 1.30 -4.47
CA ASP A 302 19.63 1.23 -5.90
C ASP A 302 18.31 1.46 -6.66
N SER A 303 17.88 2.72 -6.63
CA SER A 303 16.86 3.17 -7.53
C SER A 303 17.48 2.97 -8.89
N GLY A 304 16.89 2.10 -9.71
CA GLY A 304 17.13 2.18 -11.15
C GLY A 304 16.63 3.56 -11.63
N ALA A 305 17.23 4.62 -11.07
CA ALA A 305 17.19 5.98 -11.55
C ALA A 305 17.87 5.93 -12.92
N ALA A 306 17.18 5.26 -13.86
CA ALA A 306 17.46 5.43 -15.26
C ALA A 306 17.40 6.93 -15.52
N ASP A 307 18.43 7.44 -16.18
CA ASP A 307 18.39 8.75 -16.81
C ASP A 307 17.00 9.04 -17.38
N LEU A 308 16.15 9.67 -16.59
CA LEU A 308 14.89 10.27 -17.07
C LEU A 308 15.18 11.59 -17.81
N THR A 309 16.43 11.77 -18.22
CA THR A 309 16.92 12.92 -19.00
C THR A 309 17.23 12.48 -20.43
N THR A 310 16.21 12.28 -21.25
CA THR A 310 16.28 12.50 -22.71
C THR A 310 14.94 13.00 -23.18
#